data_d4001062d2328a01e38c742a9e7e70e3
#
_entry.id   d4001062d2328a01e38c742a9e7e70e3
#
_cell.length_a   1.000
_cell.length_b   1.000
_cell.length_c   1.000
_cell.angle_alpha   90.00
_cell.angle_beta   90.00
_cell.angle_gamma   90.00
#
_symmetry.space_group_name_H-M   'P 1'
#
loop_
_entity.id
_entity.type
_entity.pdbx_description
1 polymer ?
#
loop_
_entity_poly.entity_id
_entity_poly.type
_entity_poly.pdbx_seq_one_letter_code
_entity_poly.pdbx_strand_id
1 'polypeptide(L)'
;MRVNNHWNKKFGMFDLVNTTILLLFSIICLYPFLNILALSFNTGLDSMRGGITILPRELTLANYIVVFRNGLVLNAYKVTIARTIIGTFAMLSVTAMVAYGLSEPALPFKKPIMIYILITMLFSGGLIPLYLVLRGLKLTNTFSVFIVPGMFSAWTCMVMKSSFQQIPISLKEAMRMDGGNEFDILRHIVIPVSMPMFAALALFSAVGHWNDWFSGAYFVRSNSLMPVQTYLMHIMSTDVSSLAEKMSLGTATTANVSADALSSGGISKVTSMSLKMAIVVIGTAPILLVYPFVQRFFVKGVLIGSLKE
;
A
#
# COMPACT_ATOMS: atom_id res chain seq x y z
N MET A 1 -34.91 27.36 3.49
CA MET A 1 -33.47 27.25 3.77
C MET A 1 -32.71 27.84 2.60
N ARG A 2 -32.05 29.00 2.79
CA ARG A 2 -31.24 29.66 1.74
C ARG A 2 -29.95 28.90 1.56
N VAL A 3 -29.75 28.27 0.40
CA VAL A 3 -28.47 27.73 -0.02
C VAL A 3 -27.53 28.91 -0.30
N ASN A 4 -26.62 29.19 0.62
CA ASN A 4 -25.59 30.20 0.41
C ASN A 4 -24.66 29.73 -0.70
N ASN A 5 -24.75 30.40 -1.84
CA ASN A 5 -23.86 30.23 -3.00
C ASN A 5 -22.45 30.72 -2.61
N HIS A 6 -21.58 29.81 -2.20
CA HIS A 6 -20.16 30.06 -1.87
C HIS A 6 -19.27 30.36 -3.08
N TRP A 7 -19.85 30.47 -4.29
CA TRP A 7 -19.09 30.64 -5.55
C TRP A 7 -18.69 32.09 -5.87
N ASN A 8 -19.08 33.08 -5.04
CA ASN A 8 -18.77 34.50 -5.27
C ASN A 8 -17.74 35.09 -4.28
N LYS A 9 -16.80 34.32 -3.76
CA LYS A 9 -15.65 34.91 -3.06
C LYS A 9 -14.75 35.59 -4.10
N LYS A 10 -14.64 36.92 -4.03
CA LYS A 10 -13.62 37.67 -4.78
C LYS A 10 -12.27 37.10 -4.44
N PHE A 11 -11.52 36.64 -5.43
CA PHE A 11 -10.14 36.18 -5.28
C PHE A 11 -9.33 37.28 -4.61
N GLY A 12 -8.96 37.09 -3.37
CA GLY A 12 -8.10 37.99 -2.60
C GLY A 12 -6.62 37.74 -2.91
N MET A 13 -5.77 38.70 -2.55
CA MET A 13 -4.31 38.55 -2.67
C MET A 13 -3.80 37.32 -1.92
N PHE A 14 -4.42 36.97 -0.80
CA PHE A 14 -4.12 35.74 -0.07
C PHE A 14 -4.39 34.48 -0.89
N ASP A 15 -5.54 34.41 -1.57
CA ASP A 15 -5.89 33.24 -2.39
C ASP A 15 -4.92 33.08 -3.57
N LEU A 16 -4.50 34.19 -4.17
CA LEU A 16 -3.50 34.19 -5.25
C LEU A 16 -2.15 33.64 -4.76
N VAL A 17 -1.63 34.17 -3.66
CA VAL A 17 -0.35 33.74 -3.07
C VAL A 17 -0.40 32.27 -2.66
N ASN A 18 -1.45 31.87 -1.94
CA ASN A 18 -1.64 30.49 -1.49
C ASN A 18 -1.73 29.51 -2.67
N THR A 19 -2.54 29.85 -3.71
CA THR A 19 -2.67 29.01 -4.90
C THR A 19 -1.35 28.89 -5.66
N THR A 20 -0.59 29.99 -5.77
CA THR A 20 0.70 29.99 -6.44
C THR A 20 1.72 29.11 -5.71
N ILE A 21 1.79 29.20 -4.36
CA ILE A 21 2.65 28.37 -3.55
C ILE A 21 2.29 26.89 -3.70
N LEU A 22 1.01 26.56 -3.61
CA LEU A 22 0.53 25.18 -3.78
C LEU A 22 0.80 24.63 -5.18
N LEU A 23 0.66 25.46 -6.21
CA LEU A 23 0.94 25.06 -7.59
C LEU A 23 2.43 24.81 -7.80
N LEU A 24 3.32 25.70 -7.34
CA LEU A 24 4.76 25.49 -7.39
C LEU A 24 5.18 24.23 -6.65
N PHE A 25 4.66 24.03 -5.45
CA PHE A 25 4.92 22.82 -4.66
C PHE A 25 4.46 21.56 -5.41
N SER A 26 3.27 21.59 -6.02
CA SER A 26 2.74 20.48 -6.81
C SER A 26 3.62 20.15 -8.02
N ILE A 27 4.12 21.16 -8.74
CA ILE A 27 5.03 20.98 -9.88
C ILE A 27 6.35 20.34 -9.42
N ILE A 28 6.93 20.84 -8.32
CA ILE A 28 8.18 20.29 -7.77
C ILE A 28 8.00 18.82 -7.39
N CYS A 29 6.88 18.46 -6.73
CA CYS A 29 6.58 17.08 -6.36
C CYS A 29 6.30 16.18 -7.57
N LEU A 30 5.65 16.71 -8.62
CA LEU A 30 5.26 15.93 -9.79
C LEU A 30 6.43 15.69 -10.75
N TYR A 31 7.37 16.64 -10.84
CA TYR A 31 8.50 16.57 -11.76
C TYR A 31 9.31 15.26 -11.73
N PRO A 32 9.76 14.74 -10.57
CA PRO A 32 10.51 13.49 -10.51
C PRO A 32 9.71 12.29 -11.04
N PHE A 33 8.40 12.25 -10.82
CA PHE A 33 7.54 11.20 -11.36
C PHE A 33 7.41 11.27 -12.88
N LEU A 34 7.25 12.47 -13.44
CA LEU A 34 7.20 12.67 -14.88
C LEU A 34 8.55 12.33 -15.54
N ASN A 35 9.67 12.66 -14.89
CA ASN A 35 10.99 12.30 -15.37
C ASN A 35 11.20 10.79 -15.39
N ILE A 36 10.85 10.07 -14.31
CA ILE A 36 10.90 8.60 -14.25
C ILE A 36 10.03 7.98 -15.35
N LEU A 37 8.84 8.53 -15.56
CA LEU A 37 7.92 8.08 -16.60
C LEU A 37 8.52 8.29 -18.00
N ALA A 38 9.10 9.46 -18.28
CA ALA A 38 9.78 9.74 -19.53
C ALA A 38 10.94 8.79 -19.80
N LEU A 39 11.80 8.56 -18.80
CA LEU A 39 12.92 7.63 -18.89
C LEU A 39 12.47 6.17 -19.07
N SER A 40 11.34 5.76 -18.49
CA SER A 40 10.81 4.41 -18.62
C SER A 40 10.33 4.08 -20.04
N PHE A 41 9.84 5.10 -20.76
CA PHE A 41 9.40 5.00 -22.17
C PHE A 41 10.49 5.36 -23.17
N ASN A 42 11.69 5.71 -22.72
CA ASN A 42 12.79 6.08 -23.60
C ASN A 42 13.74 4.92 -23.86
N THR A 43 14.46 4.94 -25.00
CA THR A 43 15.52 3.97 -25.24
C THR A 43 16.64 4.12 -24.22
N GLY A 44 17.21 2.98 -23.80
CA GLY A 44 18.23 2.97 -22.76
C GLY A 44 19.49 3.74 -23.18
N LEU A 45 19.90 3.61 -24.43
CA LEU A 45 21.11 4.29 -24.96
C LEU A 45 20.95 5.82 -24.94
N ASP A 46 19.79 6.33 -25.34
CA ASP A 46 19.54 7.76 -25.28
C ASP A 46 19.36 8.26 -23.84
N SER A 47 18.78 7.44 -22.96
CA SER A 47 18.66 7.75 -21.53
C SER A 47 20.02 7.92 -20.84
N MET A 48 21.05 7.20 -21.29
CA MET A 48 22.42 7.35 -20.76
C MET A 48 23.09 8.67 -21.17
N ARG A 49 22.65 9.28 -22.26
CA ARG A 49 23.16 10.61 -22.70
C ARG A 49 22.70 11.74 -21.78
N GLY A 50 21.69 11.49 -20.94
CA GLY A 50 21.13 12.50 -20.05
C GLY A 50 20.26 13.56 -20.75
N GLY A 51 19.80 14.55 -19.98
CA GLY A 51 19.02 15.69 -20.49
C GLY A 51 17.57 15.39 -20.87
N ILE A 52 17.02 14.21 -20.52
CA ILE A 52 15.59 13.93 -20.62
C ILE A 52 14.91 14.54 -19.40
N THR A 53 13.86 15.32 -19.63
CA THR A 53 13.12 16.00 -18.57
C THR A 53 11.73 15.39 -18.38
N ILE A 54 10.75 15.79 -19.19
CA ILE A 54 9.33 15.42 -19.05
C ILE A 54 8.89 14.49 -20.19
N LEU A 55 9.49 14.60 -21.36
CA LEU A 55 9.12 13.82 -22.55
C LEU A 55 10.27 12.92 -23.00
N PRO A 56 10.00 11.68 -23.39
CA PRO A 56 11.00 10.81 -23.99
C PRO A 56 11.39 11.33 -25.38
N ARG A 57 12.67 11.21 -25.77
CA ARG A 57 13.15 11.56 -27.12
C ARG A 57 12.90 10.41 -28.11
N GLU A 58 13.15 9.19 -27.68
CA GLU A 58 12.96 7.99 -28.49
C GLU A 58 11.98 7.05 -27.79
N LEU A 59 10.72 7.13 -28.15
CA LEU A 59 9.65 6.29 -27.54
C LEU A 59 9.89 4.81 -27.82
N THR A 60 9.89 3.99 -26.75
CA THR A 60 9.99 2.53 -26.83
C THR A 60 9.18 1.86 -25.73
N LEU A 61 8.61 0.70 -26.02
CA LEU A 61 8.01 -0.20 -25.05
C LEU A 61 8.95 -1.36 -24.68
N ALA A 62 10.16 -1.40 -25.22
CA ALA A 62 11.10 -2.51 -25.03
C ALA A 62 11.40 -2.77 -23.53
N ASN A 63 11.52 -1.71 -22.73
CA ASN A 63 11.74 -1.81 -21.28
C ASN A 63 10.62 -2.61 -20.60
N TYR A 64 9.36 -2.32 -20.93
CA TYR A 64 8.19 -3.00 -20.37
C TYR A 64 8.09 -4.45 -20.87
N ILE A 65 8.34 -4.69 -22.16
CA ILE A 65 8.33 -6.04 -22.74
C ILE A 65 9.34 -6.93 -22.00
N VAL A 66 10.56 -6.44 -21.76
CA VAL A 66 11.59 -7.18 -21.02
C VAL A 66 11.15 -7.49 -19.59
N VAL A 67 10.57 -6.52 -18.89
CA VAL A 67 10.09 -6.70 -17.52
C VAL A 67 8.98 -7.76 -17.45
N PHE A 68 8.01 -7.71 -18.36
CA PHE A 68 6.86 -8.65 -18.34
C PHE A 68 7.19 -10.03 -18.92
N ARG A 69 8.19 -10.16 -19.78
CA ARG A 69 8.69 -11.48 -20.22
C ARG A 69 9.24 -12.30 -19.05
N ASN A 70 9.79 -11.66 -18.06
CA ASN A 70 10.21 -12.33 -16.85
C ASN A 70 8.98 -12.59 -15.94
N GLY A 71 8.45 -13.80 -15.94
CA GLY A 71 7.25 -14.20 -15.18
C GLY A 71 7.31 -13.88 -13.66
N LEU A 72 8.48 -13.52 -13.12
CA LEU A 72 8.67 -13.12 -11.73
C LEU A 72 7.85 -11.88 -11.36
N VAL A 73 7.73 -10.90 -12.26
CA VAL A 73 6.95 -9.67 -12.00
C VAL A 73 5.46 -9.98 -11.86
N LEU A 74 4.91 -10.79 -12.76
CA LEU A 74 3.51 -11.21 -12.68
C LEU A 74 3.22 -11.99 -11.38
N ASN A 75 4.14 -12.87 -10.99
CA ASN A 75 4.03 -13.58 -9.73
C ASN A 75 4.12 -12.65 -8.52
N ALA A 76 5.05 -11.70 -8.53
CA ALA A 76 5.19 -10.68 -7.49
C ALA A 76 3.91 -9.85 -7.32
N TYR A 77 3.24 -9.51 -8.43
CA TYR A 77 1.92 -8.85 -8.38
C TYR A 77 0.85 -9.72 -7.72
N LYS A 78 0.76 -11.00 -8.08
CA LYS A 78 -0.19 -11.93 -7.46
C LYS A 78 0.00 -11.98 -5.94
N VAL A 79 1.25 -12.11 -5.50
CA VAL A 79 1.59 -12.12 -4.07
C VAL A 79 1.21 -10.80 -3.40
N THR A 80 1.54 -9.66 -4.02
CA THR A 80 1.22 -8.33 -3.45
C THR A 80 -0.27 -8.08 -3.37
N ILE A 81 -1.04 -8.41 -4.40
CA ILE A 81 -2.50 -8.26 -4.40
C ILE A 81 -3.12 -9.18 -3.35
N ALA A 82 -2.72 -10.45 -3.33
CA ALA A 82 -3.25 -11.43 -2.37
C ALA A 82 -2.96 -11.00 -0.92
N ARG A 83 -1.71 -10.60 -0.60
CA ARG A 83 -1.36 -10.14 0.75
C ARG A 83 -2.08 -8.85 1.13
N THR A 84 -2.28 -7.92 0.20
CA THR A 84 -2.98 -6.66 0.44
C THR A 84 -4.44 -6.92 0.79
N ILE A 85 -5.14 -7.74 0.00
CA ILE A 85 -6.55 -8.05 0.25
C ILE A 85 -6.71 -8.86 1.53
N ILE A 86 -5.99 -9.98 1.65
CA ILE A 86 -6.13 -10.91 2.79
C ILE A 86 -5.62 -10.25 4.07
N GLY A 87 -4.48 -9.56 4.03
CA GLY A 87 -3.90 -8.88 5.18
C GLY A 87 -4.77 -7.75 5.71
N THR A 88 -5.29 -6.91 4.80
CA THR A 88 -6.21 -5.83 5.19
C THR A 88 -7.50 -6.37 5.81
N PHE A 89 -8.10 -7.40 5.20
CA PHE A 89 -9.31 -8.01 5.73
C PHE A 89 -9.07 -8.67 7.10
N ALA A 90 -7.99 -9.43 7.24
CA ALA A 90 -7.62 -10.08 8.50
C ALA A 90 -7.35 -9.05 9.60
N MET A 91 -6.59 -8.00 9.30
CA MET A 91 -6.28 -6.93 10.24
C MET A 91 -7.55 -6.20 10.71
N LEU A 92 -8.43 -5.81 9.79
CA LEU A 92 -9.68 -5.14 10.15
C LEU A 92 -10.59 -6.03 10.97
N SER A 93 -10.74 -7.30 10.59
CA SER A 93 -11.63 -8.24 11.29
C SER A 93 -11.16 -8.52 12.70
N VAL A 94 -9.90 -8.89 12.89
CA VAL A 94 -9.34 -9.21 14.21
C VAL A 94 -9.31 -7.96 15.10
N THR A 95 -8.84 -6.84 14.55
CA THR A 95 -8.76 -5.58 15.31
C THR A 95 -10.15 -5.06 15.69
N ALA A 96 -11.15 -5.19 14.80
CA ALA A 96 -12.53 -4.78 15.11
C ALA A 96 -13.14 -5.60 16.25
N MET A 97 -12.94 -6.92 16.27
CA MET A 97 -13.43 -7.77 17.37
C MET A 97 -12.82 -7.37 18.71
N VAL A 98 -11.50 -7.14 18.75
CA VAL A 98 -10.81 -6.68 19.95
C VAL A 98 -11.27 -5.28 20.37
N ALA A 99 -11.37 -4.36 19.42
CA ALA A 99 -11.81 -2.98 19.67
C ALA A 99 -13.25 -2.92 20.16
N TYR A 100 -14.13 -3.76 19.62
CA TYR A 100 -15.52 -3.88 20.07
C TYR A 100 -15.59 -4.35 21.51
N GLY A 101 -14.93 -5.45 21.87
CA GLY A 101 -14.87 -5.89 23.27
C GLY A 101 -14.34 -4.81 24.21
N LEU A 102 -13.28 -4.08 23.80
CA LEU A 102 -12.73 -2.96 24.57
C LEU A 102 -13.64 -1.71 24.61
N SER A 103 -14.58 -1.57 23.69
CA SER A 103 -15.55 -0.48 23.71
C SER A 103 -16.64 -0.66 24.77
N GLU A 104 -16.96 -1.93 25.12
CA GLU A 104 -18.01 -2.25 26.07
C GLU A 104 -17.63 -1.83 27.50
N PRO A 105 -18.57 -1.12 28.22
CA PRO A 105 -18.30 -0.67 29.59
C PRO A 105 -18.14 -1.83 30.58
N ALA A 106 -18.89 -2.90 30.39
CA ALA A 106 -18.97 -4.06 31.29
C ALA A 106 -17.79 -5.03 31.17
N LEU A 107 -16.80 -4.78 30.27
CA LEU A 107 -15.66 -5.68 30.10
C LEU A 107 -14.79 -5.74 31.37
N PRO A 108 -14.63 -6.91 32.01
CA PRO A 108 -13.74 -7.07 33.14
C PRO A 108 -12.29 -6.88 32.71
N PHE A 109 -11.44 -6.39 33.62
CA PHE A 109 -10.02 -6.15 33.37
C PHE A 109 -9.69 -5.23 32.17
N LYS A 110 -10.62 -4.37 31.75
CA LYS A 110 -10.45 -3.46 30.62
C LYS A 110 -9.19 -2.59 30.73
N LYS A 111 -8.91 -2.02 31.94
CA LYS A 111 -7.74 -1.17 32.18
C LYS A 111 -6.42 -1.90 31.94
N PRO A 112 -6.13 -3.06 32.58
CA PRO A 112 -4.89 -3.80 32.33
C PRO A 112 -4.73 -4.27 30.88
N ILE A 113 -5.81 -4.69 30.21
CA ILE A 113 -5.77 -5.05 28.78
C ILE A 113 -5.36 -3.85 27.93
N MET A 114 -5.97 -2.68 28.18
CA MET A 114 -5.59 -1.47 27.47
C MET A 114 -4.12 -1.07 27.70
N ILE A 115 -3.64 -1.16 28.93
CA ILE A 115 -2.23 -0.87 29.26
C ILE A 115 -1.31 -1.83 28.50
N TYR A 116 -1.63 -3.12 28.48
CA TYR A 116 -0.88 -4.12 27.72
C TYR A 116 -0.79 -3.76 26.22
N ILE A 117 -1.93 -3.40 25.59
CA ILE A 117 -1.96 -2.99 24.18
C ILE A 117 -1.13 -1.71 23.97
N LEU A 118 -1.23 -0.73 24.87
CA LEU A 118 -0.43 0.50 24.78
C LEU A 118 1.07 0.23 24.90
N ILE A 119 1.47 -0.69 25.81
CA ILE A 119 2.87 -1.09 25.93
C ILE A 119 3.37 -1.69 24.60
N THR A 120 2.60 -2.58 23.98
CA THR A 120 2.99 -3.18 22.69
C THR A 120 3.05 -2.16 21.54
N MET A 121 2.33 -1.05 21.65
CA MET A 121 2.36 0.03 20.67
C MET A 121 3.63 0.89 20.82
N LEU A 122 4.08 1.12 22.06
CA LEU A 122 5.21 2.00 22.37
C LEU A 122 6.56 1.27 22.34
N PHE A 123 6.57 -0.01 22.64
CA PHE A 123 7.80 -0.81 22.73
C PHE A 123 7.82 -1.88 21.62
N SER A 124 8.88 -1.85 20.82
CA SER A 124 9.16 -2.88 19.82
C SER A 124 10.36 -3.72 20.27
N GLY A 125 10.26 -5.04 20.15
CA GLY A 125 11.36 -5.97 20.41
C GLY A 125 12.49 -5.89 19.38
N GLY A 126 12.26 -5.25 18.25
CA GLY A 126 13.22 -5.17 17.14
C GLY A 126 13.15 -6.36 16.18
N LEU A 127 14.00 -6.30 15.15
CA LEU A 127 13.99 -7.26 14.03
C LEU A 127 14.40 -8.68 14.47
N ILE A 128 15.48 -8.80 15.24
CA ILE A 128 16.05 -10.12 15.62
C ILE A 128 15.06 -10.94 16.46
N PRO A 129 14.49 -10.42 17.55
CA PRO A 129 13.46 -11.13 18.30
C PRO A 129 12.24 -11.50 17.45
N LEU A 130 11.76 -10.59 16.62
CA LEU A 130 10.64 -10.86 15.71
C LEU A 130 10.97 -12.02 14.76
N TYR A 131 12.15 -11.99 14.13
CA TYR A 131 12.60 -13.07 13.25
C TYR A 131 12.65 -14.43 13.95
N LEU A 132 13.18 -14.46 15.19
CA LEU A 132 13.27 -15.72 15.98
C LEU A 132 11.87 -16.27 16.31
N VAL A 133 10.92 -15.42 16.68
CA VAL A 133 9.52 -15.81 16.93
C VAL A 133 8.88 -16.37 15.64
N LEU A 134 9.00 -15.66 14.52
CA LEU A 134 8.43 -16.09 13.24
C LEU A 134 9.06 -17.43 12.77
N ARG A 135 10.35 -17.61 12.99
CA ARG A 135 11.06 -18.85 12.70
C ARG A 135 10.61 -19.99 13.61
N GLY A 136 10.46 -19.74 14.90
CA GLY A 136 9.94 -20.72 15.87
C GLY A 136 8.51 -21.18 15.54
N LEU A 137 7.67 -20.27 15.04
CA LEU A 137 6.32 -20.56 14.57
C LEU A 137 6.27 -21.16 13.15
N LYS A 138 7.43 -21.39 12.51
CA LYS A 138 7.56 -21.90 11.12
C LYS A 138 6.84 -21.03 10.07
N LEU A 139 6.70 -19.74 10.33
CA LEU A 139 6.06 -18.78 9.42
C LEU A 139 7.04 -18.22 8.37
N THR A 140 8.36 -18.29 8.61
CA THR A 140 9.36 -17.81 7.66
C THR A 140 9.28 -18.58 6.33
N ASN A 141 9.46 -17.87 5.22
CA ASN A 141 9.36 -18.39 3.87
C ASN A 141 7.99 -19.02 3.53
N THR A 142 6.92 -18.53 4.14
CA THR A 142 5.52 -18.88 3.85
C THR A 142 4.71 -17.62 3.57
N PHE A 143 3.58 -17.74 2.88
CA PHE A 143 2.68 -16.60 2.64
C PHE A 143 2.12 -16.02 3.95
N SER A 144 1.94 -16.85 4.96
CA SER A 144 1.40 -16.46 6.27
C SER A 144 2.26 -15.42 7.00
N VAL A 145 3.56 -15.32 6.67
CA VAL A 145 4.45 -14.29 7.25
C VAL A 145 4.01 -12.87 6.94
N PHE A 146 3.30 -12.66 5.83
CA PHE A 146 2.76 -11.35 5.44
C PHE A 146 1.45 -11.00 6.16
N ILE A 147 0.77 -11.99 6.70
CA ILE A 147 -0.58 -11.82 7.28
C ILE A 147 -0.53 -11.84 8.80
N VAL A 148 0.01 -12.92 9.38
CA VAL A 148 -0.08 -13.20 10.83
C VAL A 148 0.51 -12.09 11.71
N PRO A 149 1.71 -11.53 11.45
CA PRO A 149 2.27 -10.48 12.29
C PRO A 149 1.47 -9.17 12.24
N GLY A 150 0.75 -8.94 11.13
CA GLY A 150 -0.06 -7.74 10.90
C GLY A 150 -1.55 -7.90 11.19
N MET A 151 -2.01 -9.06 11.68
CA MET A 151 -3.44 -9.30 11.94
C MET A 151 -4.04 -8.40 13.03
N PHE A 152 -3.22 -7.86 13.90
CA PHE A 152 -3.64 -6.93 14.95
C PHE A 152 -2.78 -5.66 14.90
N SER A 153 -3.45 -4.50 14.95
CA SER A 153 -2.82 -3.19 15.04
C SER A 153 -3.33 -2.46 16.27
N ALA A 154 -2.43 -2.20 17.22
CA ALA A 154 -2.77 -1.50 18.46
C ALA A 154 -3.30 -0.08 18.18
N TRP A 155 -2.69 0.65 17.27
CA TRP A 155 -3.14 1.99 16.87
C TRP A 155 -4.55 1.95 16.26
N THR A 156 -4.77 1.05 15.28
CA THR A 156 -6.08 0.86 14.65
C THR A 156 -7.14 0.45 15.66
N CYS A 157 -6.78 -0.40 16.63
CA CYS A 157 -7.67 -0.82 17.72
C CYS A 157 -8.13 0.37 18.58
N MET A 158 -7.25 1.29 18.92
CA MET A 158 -7.61 2.49 19.69
C MET A 158 -8.54 3.42 18.90
N VAL A 159 -8.28 3.61 17.61
CA VAL A 159 -9.16 4.41 16.73
C VAL A 159 -10.55 3.77 16.63
N MET A 160 -10.62 2.46 16.35
CA MET A 160 -11.89 1.73 16.27
C MET A 160 -12.65 1.77 17.59
N LYS A 161 -11.97 1.51 18.72
CA LYS A 161 -12.59 1.58 20.05
C LYS A 161 -13.19 2.95 20.32
N SER A 162 -12.46 4.03 20.04
CA SER A 162 -12.96 5.40 20.23
C SER A 162 -14.20 5.68 19.38
N SER A 163 -14.24 5.22 18.14
CA SER A 163 -15.39 5.34 17.25
C SER A 163 -16.60 4.52 17.75
N PHE A 164 -16.37 3.29 18.19
CA PHE A 164 -17.44 2.40 18.69
C PHE A 164 -18.07 2.90 19.99
N GLN A 165 -17.32 3.63 20.81
CA GLN A 165 -17.84 4.28 22.01
C GLN A 165 -18.78 5.48 21.73
N GLN A 166 -18.73 6.04 20.52
CA GLN A 166 -19.62 7.13 20.11
C GLN A 166 -21.00 6.64 19.64
N ILE A 167 -21.15 5.32 19.41
CA ILE A 167 -22.43 4.73 19.00
C ILE A 167 -23.40 4.75 20.20
N PRO A 168 -24.62 5.29 20.03
CA PRO A 168 -25.63 5.34 21.10
C PRO A 168 -25.91 3.94 21.66
N ILE A 169 -25.89 3.82 22.99
CA ILE A 169 -26.09 2.53 23.67
C ILE A 169 -27.47 1.96 23.39
N SER A 170 -28.48 2.83 23.20
CA SER A 170 -29.86 2.44 22.88
C SER A 170 -29.99 1.55 21.64
N LEU A 171 -29.11 1.73 20.63
CA LEU A 171 -29.10 0.87 19.45
C LEU A 171 -28.64 -0.55 19.78
N LYS A 172 -27.65 -0.68 20.67
CA LYS A 172 -27.14 -1.98 21.12
C LYS A 172 -28.16 -2.68 22.01
N GLU A 173 -28.82 -1.94 22.91
CA GLU A 173 -29.86 -2.45 23.81
C GLU A 173 -31.08 -2.93 23.02
N ALA A 174 -31.52 -2.20 22.00
CA ALA A 174 -32.60 -2.61 21.13
C ALA A 174 -32.33 -3.99 20.49
N MET A 175 -31.12 -4.19 19.93
CA MET A 175 -30.74 -5.48 19.35
C MET A 175 -30.70 -6.59 20.40
N ARG A 176 -30.26 -6.31 21.64
CA ARG A 176 -30.27 -7.31 22.73
C ARG A 176 -31.71 -7.68 23.12
N MET A 177 -32.63 -6.73 23.13
CA MET A 177 -34.06 -7.00 23.38
C MET A 177 -34.70 -7.85 22.28
N ASP A 178 -34.24 -7.69 21.01
CA ASP A 178 -34.65 -8.51 19.88
C ASP A 178 -33.98 -9.91 19.86
N GLY A 179 -33.21 -10.24 20.90
CA GLY A 179 -32.56 -11.54 21.05
C GLY A 179 -31.22 -11.68 20.31
N GLY A 180 -30.67 -10.59 19.77
CA GLY A 180 -29.37 -10.58 19.12
C GLY A 180 -28.21 -10.76 20.10
N ASN A 181 -27.19 -11.51 19.68
CA ASN A 181 -25.94 -11.69 20.43
C ASN A 181 -24.92 -10.58 20.12
N GLU A 182 -23.81 -10.56 20.86
CA GLU A 182 -22.75 -9.53 20.68
C GLU A 182 -22.14 -9.50 19.27
N PHE A 183 -22.09 -10.65 18.60
CA PHE A 183 -21.60 -10.73 17.22
C PHE A 183 -22.62 -10.13 16.23
N ASP A 184 -23.92 -10.28 16.49
CA ASP A 184 -24.99 -9.66 15.70
C ASP A 184 -24.95 -8.15 15.86
N ILE A 185 -24.73 -7.63 17.05
CA ILE A 185 -24.56 -6.19 17.32
C ILE A 185 -23.35 -5.66 16.56
N LEU A 186 -22.20 -6.35 16.61
CA LEU A 186 -21.01 -5.96 15.88
C LEU A 186 -21.29 -5.90 14.36
N ARG A 187 -21.91 -6.94 13.81
CA ARG A 187 -22.11 -7.08 12.37
C ARG A 187 -23.20 -6.17 11.82
N HIS A 188 -24.33 -6.02 12.50
CA HIS A 188 -25.51 -5.34 11.97
C HIS A 188 -25.65 -3.89 12.44
N ILE A 189 -24.98 -3.50 13.52
CA ILE A 189 -25.03 -2.12 14.04
C ILE A 189 -23.66 -1.45 13.95
N VAL A 190 -22.65 -2.01 14.62
CA VAL A 190 -21.36 -1.32 14.81
C VAL A 190 -20.60 -1.15 13.51
N ILE A 191 -20.46 -2.22 12.72
CA ILE A 191 -19.74 -2.15 11.42
C ILE A 191 -20.47 -1.21 10.45
N PRO A 192 -21.79 -1.33 10.18
CA PRO A 192 -22.48 -0.45 9.25
C PRO A 192 -22.43 1.03 9.64
N VAL A 193 -22.65 1.35 10.91
CA VAL A 193 -22.60 2.74 11.41
C VAL A 193 -21.18 3.33 11.29
N SER A 194 -20.15 2.49 11.50
CA SER A 194 -18.74 2.90 11.44
C SER A 194 -18.10 2.71 10.06
N MET A 195 -18.87 2.41 9.00
CA MET A 195 -18.35 2.11 7.67
C MET A 195 -17.37 3.17 7.11
N PRO A 196 -17.58 4.50 7.29
CA PRO A 196 -16.62 5.50 6.82
C PRO A 196 -15.23 5.35 7.47
N MET A 197 -15.19 5.05 8.78
CA MET A 197 -13.95 4.77 9.50
C MET A 197 -13.29 3.49 9.00
N PHE A 198 -14.06 2.40 8.81
CA PHE A 198 -13.54 1.15 8.26
C PHE A 198 -12.93 1.36 6.88
N ALA A 199 -13.57 2.14 6.01
CA ALA A 199 -13.04 2.45 4.68
C ALA A 199 -11.69 3.19 4.75
N ALA A 200 -11.55 4.15 5.67
CA ALA A 200 -10.29 4.87 5.87
C ALA A 200 -9.19 3.94 6.41
N LEU A 201 -9.48 3.12 7.41
CA LEU A 201 -8.52 2.18 7.99
C LEU A 201 -8.14 1.05 7.02
N ALA A 202 -9.10 0.56 6.22
CA ALA A 202 -8.85 -0.38 5.13
C ALA A 202 -7.83 0.16 4.14
N LEU A 203 -7.96 1.44 3.78
CA LEU A 203 -7.02 2.07 2.88
C LEU A 203 -5.62 2.17 3.48
N PHE A 204 -5.49 2.68 4.71
CA PHE A 204 -4.18 2.77 5.36
C PHE A 204 -3.49 1.40 5.44
N SER A 205 -4.25 0.36 5.81
CA SER A 205 -3.75 -1.00 5.83
C SER A 205 -3.35 -1.51 4.44
N ALA A 206 -4.20 -1.29 3.43
CA ALA A 206 -3.93 -1.73 2.07
C ALA A 206 -2.67 -1.06 1.48
N VAL A 207 -2.52 0.26 1.69
CA VAL A 207 -1.31 1.00 1.29
C VAL A 207 -0.08 0.50 2.06
N GLY A 208 -0.22 0.21 3.36
CA GLY A 208 0.84 -0.37 4.17
C GLY A 208 1.30 -1.72 3.62
N HIS A 209 0.36 -2.64 3.36
CA HIS A 209 0.67 -3.94 2.75
C HIS A 209 1.26 -3.82 1.35
N TRP A 210 0.78 -2.89 0.52
CA TRP A 210 1.32 -2.66 -0.81
C TRP A 210 2.76 -2.19 -0.80
N ASN A 211 3.10 -1.26 0.09
CA ASN A 211 4.42 -0.63 0.16
C ASN A 211 5.45 -1.40 1.00
N ASP A 212 5.04 -2.45 1.70
CA ASP A 212 5.94 -3.20 2.56
C ASP A 212 6.89 -4.09 1.73
N TRP A 213 8.11 -3.62 1.59
CA TRP A 213 9.24 -4.36 1.02
C TRP A 213 9.99 -5.18 2.07
N PHE A 214 9.89 -4.73 3.34
CA PHE A 214 10.71 -5.25 4.44
C PHE A 214 10.40 -6.70 4.76
N SER A 215 9.13 -7.06 4.90
CA SER A 215 8.73 -8.43 5.21
C SER A 215 9.19 -9.44 4.16
N GLY A 216 9.14 -9.06 2.88
CA GLY A 216 9.65 -9.89 1.79
C GLY A 216 11.17 -10.02 1.81
N ALA A 217 11.90 -8.95 2.12
CA ALA A 217 13.35 -8.94 2.11
C ALA A 217 13.96 -9.76 3.26
N TYR A 218 13.35 -9.74 4.44
CA TYR A 218 13.94 -10.36 5.64
C TYR A 218 13.35 -11.72 6.00
N PHE A 219 12.08 -11.98 5.65
CA PHE A 219 11.41 -13.20 6.10
C PHE A 219 11.15 -14.22 4.99
N VAL A 220 11.37 -13.85 3.71
CA VAL A 220 11.12 -14.71 2.55
C VAL A 220 12.39 -14.89 1.73
N ARG A 221 12.67 -16.15 1.36
CA ARG A 221 13.81 -16.51 0.51
C ARG A 221 13.38 -16.96 -0.89
N SER A 222 12.13 -17.45 -1.00
CA SER A 222 11.61 -17.98 -2.27
C SER A 222 11.20 -16.86 -3.21
N ASN A 223 11.70 -16.89 -4.45
CA ASN A 223 11.28 -15.94 -5.49
C ASN A 223 9.78 -16.04 -5.82
N SER A 224 9.16 -17.20 -5.57
CA SER A 224 7.73 -17.40 -5.79
C SER A 224 6.82 -16.64 -4.81
N LEU A 225 7.35 -16.25 -3.65
CA LEU A 225 6.63 -15.51 -2.61
C LEU A 225 7.07 -14.04 -2.52
N MET A 226 7.93 -13.58 -3.41
CA MET A 226 8.47 -12.23 -3.36
C MET A 226 7.43 -11.19 -3.79
N PRO A 227 7.08 -10.19 -2.94
CA PRO A 227 6.20 -9.09 -3.32
C PRO A 227 6.86 -8.11 -4.29
N VAL A 228 6.05 -7.30 -5.00
CA VAL A 228 6.53 -6.31 -5.98
C VAL A 228 7.53 -5.33 -5.37
N GLN A 229 7.26 -4.80 -4.18
CA GLN A 229 8.13 -3.80 -3.55
C GLN A 229 9.48 -4.40 -3.12
N THR A 230 9.48 -5.66 -2.66
CA THR A 230 10.73 -6.39 -2.39
C THR A 230 11.50 -6.66 -3.66
N TYR A 231 10.82 -7.06 -4.75
CA TYR A 231 11.43 -7.23 -6.06
C TYR A 231 12.07 -5.95 -6.58
N LEU A 232 11.36 -4.81 -6.45
CA LEU A 232 11.87 -3.47 -6.77
C LEU A 232 13.15 -3.15 -5.98
N MET A 233 13.11 -3.36 -4.67
CA MET A 233 14.27 -3.12 -3.80
C MET A 233 15.48 -3.95 -4.24
N HIS A 234 15.28 -5.23 -4.54
CA HIS A 234 16.36 -6.09 -5.03
C HIS A 234 16.99 -5.60 -6.34
N ILE A 235 16.15 -5.17 -7.29
CA ILE A 235 16.63 -4.62 -8.56
C ILE A 235 17.38 -3.30 -8.37
N MET A 236 16.89 -2.43 -7.48
CA MET A 236 17.54 -1.16 -7.18
C MET A 236 18.90 -1.34 -6.49
N SER A 237 19.03 -2.35 -5.62
CA SER A 237 20.25 -2.63 -4.86
C SER A 237 21.28 -3.48 -5.62
N THR A 238 20.88 -4.14 -6.71
CA THR A 238 21.77 -5.01 -7.46
C THR A 238 22.52 -4.20 -8.51
N ASP A 239 23.85 -4.43 -8.60
CA ASP A 239 24.67 -3.85 -9.65
C ASP A 239 24.21 -4.34 -11.02
N VAL A 240 24.19 -3.39 -11.93
CA VAL A 240 23.56 -3.48 -13.24
C VAL A 240 24.09 -4.58 -14.14
N SER A 241 25.39 -4.81 -14.10
CA SER A 241 26.04 -5.86 -14.91
C SER A 241 25.54 -7.26 -14.53
N SER A 242 25.39 -7.51 -13.24
CA SER A 242 24.91 -8.80 -12.74
C SER A 242 23.40 -9.01 -12.99
N LEU A 243 22.62 -7.92 -13.17
CA LEU A 243 21.19 -8.02 -13.47
C LEU A 243 20.94 -8.43 -14.92
N ALA A 244 21.66 -7.83 -15.86
CA ALA A 244 21.60 -8.19 -17.28
C ALA A 244 22.04 -9.65 -17.48
N GLU A 245 23.10 -10.08 -16.77
CA GLU A 245 23.59 -11.45 -16.81
C GLU A 245 22.60 -12.44 -16.20
N LYS A 246 22.01 -12.15 -15.04
CA LYS A 246 20.96 -12.99 -14.42
C LYS A 246 19.68 -13.04 -15.24
N MET A 247 19.29 -11.95 -15.90
CA MET A 247 18.14 -11.95 -16.80
C MET A 247 18.42 -12.72 -18.10
N SER A 248 19.65 -12.70 -18.61
CA SER A 248 20.08 -13.52 -19.74
C SER A 248 20.18 -15.01 -19.38
N LEU A 249 20.71 -15.35 -18.20
CA LEU A 249 20.75 -16.73 -17.70
C LEU A 249 19.36 -17.28 -17.35
N GLY A 250 18.44 -16.46 -16.81
CA GLY A 250 17.07 -16.89 -16.50
C GLY A 250 16.26 -17.22 -17.75
N THR A 251 16.57 -16.63 -18.90
CA THR A 251 16.03 -17.00 -20.21
C THR A 251 16.69 -18.25 -20.80
N ALA A 252 17.91 -18.56 -20.41
CA ALA A 252 18.63 -19.74 -20.91
C ALA A 252 18.14 -21.06 -20.29
N THR A 253 17.48 -21.02 -19.10
CA THR A 253 16.97 -22.24 -18.44
C THR A 253 15.54 -22.62 -18.83
N THR A 254 14.79 -21.79 -19.54
CA THR A 254 13.37 -22.08 -19.84
C THR A 254 12.96 -22.03 -21.31
N ALA A 255 13.81 -21.64 -22.23
CA ALA A 255 13.54 -21.81 -23.68
C ALA A 255 14.82 -21.61 -24.48
N ASN A 256 15.00 -22.43 -25.52
CA ASN A 256 15.91 -22.21 -26.64
C ASN A 256 15.56 -20.88 -27.35
N VAL A 257 15.87 -19.75 -26.72
CA VAL A 257 15.85 -18.46 -27.41
C VAL A 257 17.17 -18.35 -28.11
N SER A 258 17.17 -18.71 -29.39
CA SER A 258 18.26 -18.55 -30.32
C SER A 258 18.86 -17.15 -30.18
N ALA A 259 20.18 -17.06 -30.26
CA ALA A 259 20.96 -15.80 -30.25
C ALA A 259 20.42 -14.76 -31.26
N ASP A 260 19.72 -15.21 -32.30
CA ASP A 260 19.00 -14.39 -33.28
C ASP A 260 17.84 -13.54 -32.72
N ALA A 261 17.20 -13.97 -31.62
CA ALA A 261 16.16 -13.14 -30.97
C ALA A 261 16.76 -12.01 -30.13
N LEU A 262 18.02 -12.14 -29.71
CA LEU A 262 18.75 -11.06 -29.01
C LEU A 262 19.26 -10.01 -30.00
N SER A 263 19.55 -10.39 -31.23
CA SER A 263 20.11 -9.52 -32.30
C SER A 263 19.02 -8.82 -33.10
N SER A 264 17.76 -9.30 -33.09
CA SER A 264 16.63 -8.67 -33.79
C SER A 264 16.10 -7.45 -33.06
N GLY A 265 16.84 -6.36 -33.13
CA GLY A 265 16.37 -4.97 -33.21
C GLY A 265 15.72 -4.30 -31.98
N GLY A 266 15.35 -5.01 -30.91
CA GLY A 266 14.61 -4.40 -29.81
C GLY A 266 15.29 -4.44 -28.44
N ILE A 267 15.97 -5.52 -28.10
CA ILE A 267 16.51 -5.75 -26.74
C ILE A 267 17.86 -5.06 -26.55
N SER A 268 18.64 -4.85 -27.62
CA SER A 268 19.91 -4.10 -27.61
C SER A 268 19.79 -2.64 -27.17
N LYS A 269 18.56 -2.09 -27.12
CA LYS A 269 18.28 -0.71 -26.73
C LYS A 269 17.90 -0.53 -25.27
N VAL A 270 17.81 -1.61 -24.48
CA VAL A 270 17.43 -1.56 -23.07
C VAL A 270 18.69 -1.47 -22.22
N THR A 271 18.75 -0.46 -21.36
CA THR A 271 19.80 -0.31 -20.35
C THR A 271 19.20 -0.57 -18.98
N SER A 272 20.06 -0.84 -18.03
CA SER A 272 19.66 -1.02 -16.66
C SER A 272 18.94 0.18 -16.05
N MET A 273 19.35 1.38 -16.42
CA MET A 273 18.70 2.58 -15.93
C MET A 273 17.26 2.67 -16.43
N SER A 274 17.03 2.49 -17.74
CA SER A 274 15.67 2.51 -18.30
C SER A 274 14.80 1.36 -17.78
N LEU A 275 15.40 0.20 -17.55
CA LEU A 275 14.72 -0.95 -16.94
C LEU A 275 14.30 -0.65 -15.49
N LYS A 276 15.20 -0.09 -14.66
CA LYS A 276 14.89 0.33 -13.30
C LYS A 276 13.73 1.34 -13.28
N MET A 277 13.73 2.33 -14.18
CA MET A 277 12.64 3.31 -14.28
C MET A 277 11.31 2.65 -14.68
N ALA A 278 11.31 1.73 -15.63
CA ALA A 278 10.10 0.98 -16.01
C ALA A 278 9.53 0.18 -14.84
N ILE A 279 10.38 -0.48 -14.06
CA ILE A 279 9.95 -1.26 -12.89
C ILE A 279 9.40 -0.36 -11.79
N VAL A 280 9.98 0.83 -11.55
CA VAL A 280 9.42 1.81 -10.60
C VAL A 280 8.03 2.25 -11.03
N VAL A 281 7.84 2.58 -12.31
CA VAL A 281 6.52 2.93 -12.85
C VAL A 281 5.52 1.80 -12.65
N ILE A 282 5.90 0.58 -12.98
CA ILE A 282 5.08 -0.62 -12.78
C ILE A 282 4.70 -0.75 -11.29
N GLY A 283 5.64 -0.65 -10.36
CA GLY A 283 5.38 -0.80 -8.92
C GLY A 283 4.49 0.30 -8.31
N THR A 284 4.56 1.52 -8.86
CA THR A 284 3.80 2.68 -8.35
C THR A 284 2.44 2.88 -9.04
N ALA A 285 2.29 2.45 -10.29
CA ALA A 285 1.09 2.66 -11.08
C ALA A 285 -0.22 2.19 -10.40
N PRO A 286 -0.31 1.01 -9.77
CA PRO A 286 -1.54 0.57 -9.14
C PRO A 286 -2.00 1.47 -7.99
N ILE A 287 -1.08 2.02 -7.19
CA ILE A 287 -1.43 2.97 -6.12
C ILE A 287 -2.00 4.24 -6.72
N LEU A 288 -1.36 4.78 -7.76
CA LEU A 288 -1.82 5.99 -8.44
C LEU A 288 -3.21 5.80 -9.06
N LEU A 289 -3.49 4.61 -9.61
CA LEU A 289 -4.80 4.28 -10.19
C LEU A 289 -5.89 4.11 -9.13
N VAL A 290 -5.57 3.59 -7.96
CA VAL A 290 -6.52 3.39 -6.86
C VAL A 290 -6.82 4.69 -6.12
N TYR A 291 -5.88 5.64 -6.08
CA TYR A 291 -6.00 6.89 -5.32
C TYR A 291 -7.29 7.70 -5.61
N PRO A 292 -7.72 7.96 -6.86
CA PRO A 292 -8.95 8.72 -7.14
C PRO A 292 -10.21 8.06 -6.60
N PHE A 293 -10.25 6.72 -6.57
CA PHE A 293 -11.38 5.97 -6.02
C PHE A 293 -11.48 6.10 -4.51
N VAL A 294 -10.35 6.25 -3.88
CA VAL A 294 -10.24 6.31 -2.42
C VAL A 294 -10.42 7.72 -1.90
N GLN A 295 -9.93 8.73 -2.61
CA GLN A 295 -10.04 10.15 -2.25
C GLN A 295 -11.48 10.57 -1.90
N ARG A 296 -12.47 10.04 -2.61
CA ARG A 296 -13.90 10.31 -2.36
C ARG A 296 -14.37 9.93 -0.95
N PHE A 297 -13.74 8.94 -0.32
CA PHE A 297 -14.10 8.52 1.05
C PHE A 297 -13.50 9.46 2.10
N PHE A 298 -12.32 10.04 1.84
CA PHE A 298 -11.68 11.01 2.73
C PHE A 298 -12.43 12.33 2.77
N VAL A 299 -12.83 12.85 1.62
CA VAL A 299 -13.53 14.15 1.55
C VAL A 299 -14.86 14.10 2.33
N LYS A 300 -15.56 12.97 2.29
CA LYS A 300 -16.82 12.80 3.06
C LYS A 300 -16.60 12.56 4.56
N GLY A 301 -15.54 11.84 4.95
CA GLY A 301 -15.26 11.52 6.35
C GLY A 301 -14.78 12.71 7.18
N VAL A 302 -13.96 13.57 6.59
CA VAL A 302 -13.45 14.79 7.26
C VAL A 302 -14.56 15.82 7.49
N LEU A 303 -15.52 15.94 6.57
CA LEU A 303 -16.66 16.86 6.71
C LEU A 303 -17.61 16.45 7.84
N ILE A 304 -17.79 15.17 8.12
CA ILE A 304 -18.67 14.70 9.21
C ILE A 304 -18.03 14.97 10.58
N GLY A 305 -16.71 14.95 10.69
CA GLY A 305 -15.99 15.29 11.92
C GLY A 305 -15.98 16.78 12.26
N SER A 306 -16.04 17.66 11.25
CA SER A 306 -16.00 19.12 11.42
C SER A 306 -17.36 19.79 11.62
N LEU A 307 -18.48 19.07 11.44
CA LEU A 307 -19.85 19.60 11.62
C LEU A 307 -20.42 19.36 13.03
N LYS A 308 -19.59 18.94 14.00
CA LYS A 308 -19.96 18.75 15.40
C LYS A 308 -19.35 19.82 16.33
N GLU A 309 -19.31 21.08 15.88
CA GLU A 309 -19.24 22.26 16.77
C GLU A 309 -20.52 23.09 16.60
#